data_fb1abebac3ecfdb77629b349b70bd264
#
_entry.id   fb1abebac3ecfdb77629b349b70bd264
#
_cell.length_a   1.000
_cell.length_b   1.000
_cell.length_c   1.000
_cell.angle_alpha   90.00
_cell.angle_beta   90.00
_cell.angle_gamma   90.00
#
_symmetry.space_group_name_H-M   'P 1'
#
loop_
_entity.id
_entity.type
_entity.pdbx_description
1 polymer ?
#
loop_
_entity_poly.entity_id
_entity_poly.type
_entity_poly.pdbx_seq_one_letter_code
_entity_poly.pdbx_strand_id
1 'polypeptide(L)'
;MDNVDTQVLKKADEWLREGRRAVLGTIVRTWGSAPRPVGSLVVIRDDGLVVGSVSGGCIEDDLVDRVRAKALAVDKPQRVKYGVTAEDAFKFGLPCGGTLELVLEPVTPRSQIAALLQRVTAGKQTVRRLDMTSGAVQLDDGSGRDVLRATDAELISVHGPRLRLLIIGAGQLTHYLAQMALACDYNVTICDPREEYADGWLVPGTTLVRTMPDDTVVELAPDANTAIVALTHDPKLDDLALMEALKSDAFYVGAIGSQKNQAKRKERLVEFGVTPEQLEKLHGPVGIKNGARTPPEIAVSILAELTAQKYGYRIPTPLAPTTAPAEPGCSMQ
;
A
#
# COMPACT_ATOMS: atom_id res chain seq x y z
N MET A 1 1.37 -9.13 7.30
CA MET A 1 0.82 -9.91 6.14
C MET A 1 1.57 -9.40 4.91
N ASP A 2 2.14 -10.29 4.10
CA ASP A 2 2.84 -9.85 2.89
C ASP A 2 1.84 -9.29 1.88
N ASN A 3 2.20 -8.20 1.22
CA ASN A 3 1.43 -7.72 0.07
C ASN A 3 1.55 -8.70 -1.12
N VAL A 4 0.69 -8.53 -2.13
CA VAL A 4 0.65 -9.45 -3.29
C VAL A 4 1.99 -9.49 -4.01
N ASP A 5 2.65 -8.36 -4.22
CA ASP A 5 3.93 -8.29 -4.94
C ASP A 5 5.04 -9.03 -4.18
N THR A 6 5.08 -8.89 -2.85
CA THR A 6 6.02 -9.65 -2.00
C THR A 6 5.77 -11.15 -2.09
N GLN A 7 4.50 -11.59 -2.14
CA GLN A 7 4.17 -13.01 -2.32
C GLN A 7 4.63 -13.53 -3.69
N VAL A 8 4.43 -12.75 -4.76
CA VAL A 8 4.92 -13.07 -6.11
C VAL A 8 6.44 -13.22 -6.13
N LEU A 9 7.17 -12.26 -5.55
CA LEU A 9 8.64 -12.30 -5.50
C LEU A 9 9.15 -13.47 -4.66
N LYS A 10 8.51 -13.80 -3.53
CA LYS A 10 8.84 -14.99 -2.72
C LYS A 10 8.71 -16.27 -3.51
N LYS A 11 7.61 -16.42 -4.26
CA LYS A 11 7.39 -17.63 -5.08
C LYS A 11 8.32 -17.70 -6.28
N ALA A 12 8.64 -16.58 -6.90
CA ALA A 12 9.65 -16.54 -7.96
C ALA A 12 11.03 -16.99 -7.46
N ASP A 13 11.45 -16.54 -6.28
CA ASP A 13 12.73 -16.95 -5.66
C ASP A 13 12.74 -18.43 -5.25
N GLU A 14 11.64 -18.90 -4.64
CA GLU A 14 11.46 -20.30 -4.26
C GLU A 14 11.60 -21.24 -5.48
N TRP A 15 10.85 -20.96 -6.56
CA TRP A 15 10.89 -21.78 -7.76
C TRP A 15 12.24 -21.72 -8.49
N LEU A 16 12.91 -20.56 -8.46
CA LEU A 16 14.27 -20.46 -8.99
C LEU A 16 15.25 -21.34 -8.22
N ARG A 17 15.18 -21.38 -6.88
CA ARG A 17 16.02 -22.25 -6.03
C ARG A 17 15.71 -23.74 -6.24
N GLU A 18 14.45 -24.07 -6.53
CA GLU A 18 14.02 -25.44 -6.87
C GLU A 18 14.46 -25.86 -8.29
N GLY A 19 15.10 -25.00 -9.05
CA GLY A 19 15.48 -25.24 -10.44
C GLY A 19 14.31 -25.32 -11.41
N ARG A 20 13.12 -24.78 -11.00
CA ARG A 20 11.93 -24.74 -11.83
C ARG A 20 11.96 -23.51 -12.73
N ARG A 21 11.54 -23.71 -13.97
CA ARG A 21 11.34 -22.60 -14.89
C ARG A 21 10.10 -21.80 -14.50
N ALA A 22 10.22 -20.48 -14.42
CA ALA A 22 9.12 -19.57 -14.16
C ALA A 22 9.26 -18.31 -15.01
N VAL A 23 8.15 -17.63 -15.26
CA VAL A 23 8.06 -16.36 -15.96
C VAL A 23 7.43 -15.33 -15.02
N LEU A 24 8.10 -14.20 -14.82
CA LEU A 24 7.58 -13.06 -14.07
C LEU A 24 6.96 -12.07 -15.05
N GLY A 25 5.70 -11.70 -14.81
CA GLY A 25 4.96 -10.71 -15.58
C GLY A 25 4.74 -9.43 -14.78
N THR A 26 4.94 -8.29 -15.44
CA THR A 26 4.67 -6.95 -14.88
C THR A 26 3.73 -6.18 -15.79
N ILE A 27 2.64 -5.63 -15.25
CA ILE A 27 1.79 -4.69 -16.01
C ILE A 27 2.56 -3.39 -16.21
N VAL A 28 2.78 -3.02 -17.46
CA VAL A 28 3.51 -1.78 -17.81
C VAL A 28 2.62 -0.68 -18.34
N ARG A 29 1.43 -1.02 -18.85
CA ARG A 29 0.47 -0.05 -19.34
C ARG A 29 -0.95 -0.61 -19.35
N THR A 30 -1.92 0.24 -19.05
CA THR A 30 -3.36 -0.07 -19.14
C THR A 30 -4.09 1.09 -19.82
N TRP A 31 -5.16 0.77 -20.58
CA TRP A 31 -6.10 1.75 -21.13
C TRP A 31 -7.53 1.29 -20.84
N GLY A 32 -8.40 2.24 -20.53
CA GLY A 32 -9.76 1.93 -20.11
C GLY A 32 -9.83 1.32 -18.71
N SER A 33 -10.87 0.56 -18.43
CA SER A 33 -11.03 -0.14 -17.16
C SER A 33 -10.12 -1.36 -17.12
N ALA A 34 -9.08 -1.29 -16.32
CA ALA A 34 -8.20 -2.43 -16.06
C ALA A 34 -8.45 -2.97 -14.65
N PRO A 35 -8.54 -4.31 -14.48
CA PRO A 35 -8.81 -4.92 -13.18
C PRO A 35 -7.64 -4.81 -12.20
N ARG A 36 -6.44 -4.53 -12.70
CA ARG A 36 -5.22 -4.35 -11.90
C ARG A 36 -4.43 -3.12 -12.36
N PRO A 37 -3.81 -2.37 -11.42
CA PRO A 37 -3.03 -1.19 -11.75
C PRO A 37 -1.70 -1.54 -12.42
N VAL A 38 -1.11 -0.54 -13.09
CA VAL A 38 0.27 -0.59 -13.60
C VAL A 38 1.23 -0.88 -12.44
N GLY A 39 2.19 -1.79 -12.68
CA GLY A 39 3.14 -2.28 -11.69
C GLY A 39 2.72 -3.59 -11.01
N SER A 40 1.47 -4.05 -11.16
CA SER A 40 1.05 -5.34 -10.62
C SER A 40 1.85 -6.50 -11.21
N LEU A 41 2.13 -7.49 -10.36
CA LEU A 41 2.97 -8.64 -10.67
C LEU A 41 2.17 -9.95 -10.76
N VAL A 42 2.65 -10.85 -11.61
CA VAL A 42 2.26 -12.26 -11.65
C VAL A 42 3.50 -13.10 -11.90
N VAL A 43 3.60 -14.25 -11.26
CA VAL A 43 4.61 -15.26 -11.62
C VAL A 43 3.93 -16.57 -11.99
N ILE A 44 4.38 -17.17 -13.09
CA ILE A 44 3.82 -18.39 -13.68
C ILE A 44 4.93 -19.44 -13.81
N ARG A 45 4.71 -20.59 -13.21
CA ARG A 45 5.64 -21.72 -13.28
C ARG A 45 5.38 -22.58 -14.53
N ASP A 46 6.35 -23.34 -14.95
CA ASP A 46 6.30 -24.17 -16.17
C ASP A 46 5.18 -25.24 -16.20
N ASP A 47 4.65 -25.65 -15.04
CA ASP A 47 3.50 -26.55 -14.91
C ASP A 47 2.16 -25.81 -14.81
N GLY A 48 2.18 -24.47 -14.84
CA GLY A 48 1.00 -23.62 -14.84
C GLY A 48 0.55 -23.14 -13.46
N LEU A 49 1.36 -23.34 -12.41
CA LEU A 49 1.06 -22.72 -11.12
C LEU A 49 1.25 -21.22 -11.22
N VAL A 50 0.26 -20.46 -10.72
CA VAL A 50 0.21 -18.99 -10.79
C VAL A 50 0.17 -18.38 -9.39
N VAL A 51 0.94 -17.30 -9.17
CA VAL A 51 0.84 -16.44 -7.98
C VAL A 51 0.82 -15.00 -8.43
N GLY A 52 -0.05 -14.19 -7.84
CA GLY A 52 -0.35 -12.85 -8.29
C GLY A 52 -1.45 -12.81 -9.34
N SER A 53 -1.73 -11.63 -9.90
CA SER A 53 -2.77 -11.48 -10.91
C SER A 53 -2.57 -10.19 -11.71
N VAL A 54 -2.94 -10.24 -12.99
CA VAL A 54 -2.89 -9.11 -13.93
C VAL A 54 -4.27 -8.74 -14.49
N SER A 55 -5.24 -9.69 -14.48
CA SER A 55 -6.57 -9.47 -15.06
C SER A 55 -7.73 -9.99 -14.21
N GLY A 56 -7.44 -10.93 -13.31
CA GLY A 56 -8.44 -11.63 -12.51
C GLY A 56 -8.98 -12.91 -13.16
N GLY A 57 -8.29 -13.48 -14.16
CA GLY A 57 -8.60 -14.82 -14.68
C GLY A 57 -8.21 -15.04 -16.13
N CYS A 58 -8.95 -14.52 -17.10
CA CYS A 58 -8.85 -14.94 -18.50
C CYS A 58 -7.47 -14.70 -19.16
N ILE A 59 -6.76 -13.63 -18.81
CA ILE A 59 -5.41 -13.39 -19.33
C ILE A 59 -4.41 -14.35 -18.69
N GLU A 60 -4.58 -14.65 -17.41
CA GLU A 60 -3.76 -15.61 -16.69
C GLU A 60 -3.83 -17.01 -17.34
N ASP A 61 -5.00 -17.45 -17.78
CA ASP A 61 -5.19 -18.74 -18.45
C ASP A 61 -4.41 -18.80 -19.78
N ASP A 62 -4.50 -17.77 -20.64
CA ASP A 62 -3.70 -17.66 -21.87
C ASP A 62 -2.20 -17.64 -21.59
N LEU A 63 -1.78 -16.86 -20.56
CA LEU A 63 -0.38 -16.81 -20.16
C LEU A 63 0.14 -18.19 -19.70
N VAL A 64 -0.66 -18.91 -18.90
CA VAL A 64 -0.33 -20.26 -18.43
C VAL A 64 -0.14 -21.21 -19.60
N ASP A 65 -1.07 -21.25 -20.56
CA ASP A 65 -0.99 -22.13 -21.71
C ASP A 65 0.25 -21.82 -22.55
N ARG A 66 0.55 -20.55 -22.79
CA ARG A 66 1.72 -20.13 -23.55
C ARG A 66 3.05 -20.35 -22.82
N VAL A 67 3.08 -20.24 -21.47
CA VAL A 67 4.27 -20.58 -20.67
C VAL A 67 4.53 -22.09 -20.69
N ARG A 68 3.48 -22.90 -20.54
CA ARG A 68 3.56 -24.38 -20.67
C ARG A 68 4.08 -24.79 -22.03
N ALA A 69 3.58 -24.18 -23.09
CA ALA A 69 4.01 -24.42 -24.47
C ALA A 69 5.40 -23.85 -24.77
N LYS A 70 6.09 -23.23 -23.82
CA LYS A 70 7.38 -22.52 -24.02
C LYS A 70 7.32 -21.47 -25.14
N ALA A 71 6.16 -20.79 -25.29
CA ALA A 71 5.93 -19.79 -26.32
C ALA A 71 6.21 -18.35 -25.83
N LEU A 72 6.46 -18.16 -24.51
CA LEU A 72 6.69 -16.85 -23.90
C LEU A 72 7.94 -16.83 -23.02
N ALA A 73 8.70 -15.74 -23.13
CA ALA A 73 9.82 -15.40 -22.26
C ALA A 73 10.73 -16.59 -21.94
N VAL A 74 11.16 -17.33 -22.99
CA VAL A 74 11.99 -18.52 -22.82
C VAL A 74 13.41 -18.15 -22.43
N ASP A 75 14.03 -17.25 -23.20
CA ASP A 75 15.44 -16.89 -23.06
C ASP A 75 15.65 -15.40 -22.74
N LYS A 76 14.69 -14.55 -23.12
CA LYS A 76 14.75 -13.10 -22.97
C LYS A 76 13.40 -12.50 -22.62
N PRO A 77 13.36 -11.28 -22.05
CA PRO A 77 12.12 -10.56 -21.81
C PRO A 77 11.34 -10.29 -23.10
N GLN A 78 10.02 -10.27 -23.00
CA GLN A 78 9.10 -10.01 -24.12
C GLN A 78 7.97 -9.10 -23.66
N ARG A 79 7.46 -8.28 -24.60
CA ARG A 79 6.22 -7.52 -24.42
C ARG A 79 5.05 -8.26 -25.02
N VAL A 80 3.93 -8.26 -24.31
CA VAL A 80 2.67 -8.84 -24.77
C VAL A 80 1.55 -7.85 -24.53
N LYS A 81 0.64 -7.75 -25.52
CA LYS A 81 -0.55 -6.88 -25.43
C LYS A 81 -1.80 -7.73 -25.54
N TYR A 82 -2.81 -7.36 -24.75
CA TYR A 82 -4.14 -7.97 -24.74
C TYR A 82 -5.19 -6.88 -24.95
N GLY A 83 -6.34 -7.24 -25.58
CA GLY A 83 -7.46 -6.32 -25.80
C GLY A 83 -7.23 -5.31 -26.91
N VAL A 84 -6.41 -5.64 -27.92
CA VAL A 84 -6.12 -4.74 -29.05
C VAL A 84 -7.33 -4.59 -29.97
N THR A 85 -8.16 -5.64 -30.08
CA THR A 85 -9.43 -5.64 -30.83
C THR A 85 -10.61 -5.84 -29.91
N ALA A 86 -11.84 -5.48 -30.33
CA ALA A 86 -13.04 -5.72 -29.57
C ALA A 86 -13.28 -7.21 -29.29
N GLU A 87 -12.92 -8.09 -30.25
CA GLU A 87 -12.97 -9.55 -30.10
C GLU A 87 -11.98 -10.05 -29.03
N ASP A 88 -10.73 -9.54 -29.05
CA ASP A 88 -9.73 -9.86 -28.04
C ASP A 88 -10.16 -9.37 -26.66
N ALA A 89 -10.70 -8.14 -26.57
CA ALA A 89 -11.18 -7.58 -25.31
C ALA A 89 -12.30 -8.45 -24.70
N PHE A 90 -13.24 -8.92 -25.52
CA PHE A 90 -14.30 -9.82 -25.08
C PHE A 90 -13.77 -11.20 -24.67
N LYS A 91 -12.86 -11.77 -25.48
CA LYS A 91 -12.21 -13.08 -25.20
C LYS A 91 -11.45 -13.10 -23.87
N PHE A 92 -10.80 -12.00 -23.54
CA PHE A 92 -9.94 -11.89 -22.34
C PHE A 92 -10.61 -11.19 -21.15
N GLY A 93 -11.94 -11.11 -21.13
CA GLY A 93 -12.69 -10.55 -20.01
C GLY A 93 -12.42 -9.08 -19.76
N LEU A 94 -12.14 -8.32 -20.83
CA LEU A 94 -11.98 -6.86 -20.83
C LEU A 94 -13.21 -6.18 -21.50
N PRO A 95 -14.44 -6.36 -20.94
CA PRO A 95 -15.70 -6.01 -21.62
C PRO A 95 -15.83 -4.51 -21.91
N CYS A 96 -15.04 -3.65 -21.25
CA CYS A 96 -15.07 -2.21 -21.43
C CYS A 96 -14.08 -1.72 -22.51
N GLY A 97 -13.53 -2.61 -23.35
CA GLY A 97 -12.55 -2.24 -24.38
C GLY A 97 -11.19 -1.84 -23.82
N GLY A 98 -10.84 -2.30 -22.61
CA GLY A 98 -9.53 -2.04 -22.02
C GLY A 98 -8.41 -2.78 -22.74
N THR A 99 -7.25 -2.16 -22.80
CA THR A 99 -6.02 -2.79 -23.31
C THR A 99 -5.02 -2.94 -22.16
N LEU A 100 -4.34 -4.08 -22.11
CA LEU A 100 -3.32 -4.39 -21.12
C LEU A 100 -2.00 -4.69 -21.82
N GLU A 101 -0.92 -4.08 -21.38
CA GLU A 101 0.44 -4.38 -21.86
C GLU A 101 1.28 -4.92 -20.70
N LEU A 102 1.92 -6.06 -20.94
CA LEU A 102 2.78 -6.76 -19.98
C LEU A 102 4.21 -6.82 -20.50
N VAL A 103 5.17 -6.75 -19.60
CA VAL A 103 6.53 -7.27 -19.80
C VAL A 103 6.61 -8.60 -19.08
N LEU A 104 6.98 -9.63 -19.80
CA LEU A 104 7.22 -11.00 -19.32
C LEU A 104 8.71 -11.28 -19.40
N GLU A 105 9.30 -11.78 -18.31
CA GLU A 105 10.73 -12.11 -18.25
C GLU A 105 10.94 -13.51 -17.68
N PRO A 106 11.93 -14.27 -18.18
CA PRO A 106 12.30 -15.54 -17.57
C PRO A 106 12.93 -15.27 -16.20
N VAL A 107 12.49 -16.00 -15.18
CA VAL A 107 13.09 -15.93 -13.84
C VAL A 107 14.40 -16.70 -13.86
N THR A 108 15.51 -16.01 -13.72
CA THR A 108 16.88 -16.55 -13.77
C THR A 108 17.73 -15.90 -12.67
N PRO A 109 18.95 -16.37 -12.40
CA PRO A 109 19.86 -15.68 -11.49
C PRO A 109 20.12 -14.21 -11.86
N ARG A 110 20.04 -13.85 -13.16
CA ARG A 110 20.20 -12.47 -13.64
C ARG A 110 19.04 -11.56 -13.23
N SER A 111 17.87 -12.12 -12.92
CA SER A 111 16.66 -11.37 -12.47
C SER A 111 16.82 -10.77 -11.08
N GLN A 112 17.84 -11.17 -10.31
CA GLN A 112 18.19 -10.68 -8.97
C GLN A 112 17.00 -10.68 -7.97
N ILE A 113 16.08 -11.66 -8.10
CA ILE A 113 14.85 -11.71 -7.30
C ILE A 113 15.16 -11.82 -5.79
N ALA A 114 16.14 -12.65 -5.40
CA ALA A 114 16.53 -12.79 -3.99
C ALA A 114 17.01 -11.46 -3.38
N ALA A 115 17.85 -10.73 -4.10
CA ALA A 115 18.35 -9.42 -3.65
C ALA A 115 17.25 -8.37 -3.59
N LEU A 116 16.35 -8.35 -4.59
CA LEU A 116 15.17 -7.49 -4.59
C LEU A 116 14.28 -7.80 -3.38
N LEU A 117 13.96 -9.08 -3.15
CA LEU A 117 13.13 -9.52 -2.03
C LEU A 117 13.73 -9.12 -0.68
N GLN A 118 15.05 -9.28 -0.51
CA GLN A 118 15.74 -8.87 0.71
C GLN A 118 15.58 -7.36 0.96
N ARG A 119 15.71 -6.53 -0.07
CA ARG A 119 15.56 -5.07 0.06
C ARG A 119 14.11 -4.68 0.40
N VAL A 120 13.14 -5.27 -0.31
CA VAL A 120 11.71 -5.00 -0.10
C VAL A 120 11.26 -5.44 1.30
N THR A 121 11.70 -6.61 1.77
CA THR A 121 11.35 -7.09 3.11
C THR A 121 12.02 -6.29 4.22
N ALA A 122 13.16 -5.65 3.94
CA ALA A 122 13.79 -4.68 4.82
C ALA A 122 13.11 -3.28 4.79
N GLY A 123 11.97 -3.15 4.11
CA GLY A 123 11.24 -1.88 3.99
C GLY A 123 11.89 -0.84 3.07
N LYS A 124 12.88 -1.26 2.25
CA LYS A 124 13.58 -0.35 1.33
C LYS A 124 12.87 -0.25 0.00
N GLN A 125 12.54 0.95 -0.43
CA GLN A 125 12.12 1.19 -1.80
C GLN A 125 13.29 0.93 -2.74
N THR A 126 13.04 0.16 -3.81
CA THR A 126 14.07 -0.28 -4.75
C THR A 126 13.62 -0.05 -6.17
N VAL A 127 14.44 0.62 -6.96
CA VAL A 127 14.30 0.73 -8.40
C VAL A 127 14.97 -0.47 -9.04
N ARG A 128 14.20 -1.21 -9.84
CA ARG A 128 14.68 -2.37 -10.59
C ARG A 128 14.69 -2.05 -12.08
N ARG A 129 15.87 -2.11 -12.72
CA ARG A 129 16.08 -1.87 -14.15
C ARG A 129 16.35 -3.20 -14.83
N LEU A 130 15.44 -3.61 -15.71
CA LEU A 130 15.54 -4.82 -16.51
C LEU A 130 15.93 -4.41 -17.95
N ASP A 131 17.05 -4.91 -18.43
CA ASP A 131 17.45 -4.79 -19.86
C ASP A 131 16.62 -5.80 -20.69
N MET A 132 15.88 -5.28 -21.67
CA MET A 132 14.96 -6.07 -22.50
C MET A 132 15.65 -6.97 -23.50
N THR A 133 16.94 -6.79 -23.74
CA THR A 133 17.72 -7.60 -24.69
C THR A 133 18.40 -8.77 -23.99
N SER A 134 19.05 -8.51 -22.88
CA SER A 134 19.89 -9.48 -22.16
C SER A 134 19.17 -10.15 -20.98
N GLY A 135 18.09 -9.56 -20.48
CA GLY A 135 17.44 -9.96 -19.24
C GLY A 135 18.26 -9.67 -17.98
N ALA A 136 19.33 -8.87 -18.10
CA ALA A 136 20.12 -8.45 -16.96
C ALA A 136 19.36 -7.40 -16.13
N VAL A 137 19.53 -7.48 -14.81
CA VAL A 137 18.88 -6.59 -13.85
C VAL A 137 19.92 -5.82 -13.05
N GLN A 138 19.64 -4.53 -12.82
CA GLN A 138 20.30 -3.68 -11.83
C GLN A 138 19.29 -3.24 -10.77
N LEU A 139 19.75 -3.13 -9.52
CA LEU A 139 18.95 -2.69 -8.37
C LEU A 139 19.60 -1.42 -7.79
N ASP A 140 18.83 -0.35 -7.76
CA ASP A 140 19.21 0.93 -7.18
C ASP A 140 18.33 1.26 -5.97
N ASP A 141 18.75 2.17 -5.11
CA ASP A 141 17.89 2.69 -4.05
C ASP A 141 16.81 3.60 -4.68
N GLY A 142 15.55 3.37 -4.28
CA GLY A 142 14.42 4.16 -4.75
C GLY A 142 14.25 5.44 -3.93
N SER A 143 13.71 6.45 -4.59
CA SER A 143 13.20 7.67 -3.98
C SER A 143 11.68 7.71 -4.13
N GLY A 144 10.92 8.28 -3.21
CA GLY A 144 9.47 8.36 -3.29
C GLY A 144 8.89 8.98 -4.59
N ARG A 145 9.76 9.45 -5.50
CA ARG A 145 9.40 10.07 -6.79
C ARG A 145 9.58 9.15 -7.99
N ASP A 146 10.15 7.97 -7.79
CA ASP A 146 10.37 7.04 -8.88
C ASP A 146 9.05 6.46 -9.41
N VAL A 147 8.95 6.35 -10.72
CA VAL A 147 7.78 5.84 -11.42
C VAL A 147 8.16 4.72 -12.37
N LEU A 148 7.25 3.79 -12.59
CA LEU A 148 7.42 2.73 -13.58
C LEU A 148 7.52 3.34 -15.00
N ARG A 149 8.52 2.90 -15.75
CA ARG A 149 8.73 3.24 -17.16
C ARG A 149 9.08 1.99 -17.94
N ALA A 150 8.50 1.84 -19.11
CA ALA A 150 8.81 0.74 -20.00
C ALA A 150 9.09 1.29 -21.41
N THR A 151 10.30 1.02 -21.91
CA THR A 151 10.76 1.30 -23.27
C THR A 151 11.09 0.00 -23.99
N ASP A 152 11.43 0.03 -25.27
CA ASP A 152 11.85 -1.19 -25.97
C ASP A 152 13.20 -1.73 -25.48
N ALA A 153 14.01 -0.86 -24.86
CA ALA A 153 15.33 -1.22 -24.35
C ALA A 153 15.30 -1.68 -22.89
N GLU A 154 14.44 -1.08 -22.04
CA GLU A 154 14.43 -1.33 -20.61
C GLU A 154 13.04 -1.25 -19.99
N LEU A 155 12.84 -2.00 -18.88
CA LEU A 155 11.77 -1.81 -17.93
C LEU A 155 12.36 -1.31 -16.60
N ILE A 156 11.94 -0.12 -16.19
CA ILE A 156 12.21 0.42 -14.84
C ILE A 156 10.95 0.18 -14.01
N SER A 157 11.06 -0.62 -12.97
CA SER A 157 9.99 -0.87 -12.01
C SER A 157 10.41 -0.46 -10.60
N VAL A 158 9.44 -0.08 -9.77
CA VAL A 158 9.68 0.36 -8.40
C VAL A 158 9.00 -0.62 -7.46
N HIS A 159 9.77 -1.16 -6.54
CA HIS A 159 9.34 -2.19 -5.60
C HIS A 159 9.56 -1.73 -4.16
N GLY A 160 8.80 -2.31 -3.23
CA GLY A 160 8.80 -1.95 -1.81
C GLY A 160 7.82 -0.84 -1.48
N PRO A 161 7.66 -0.54 -0.19
CA PRO A 161 6.64 0.38 0.27
C PRO A 161 6.89 1.79 -0.27
N ARG A 162 5.88 2.33 -0.94
CA ARG A 162 5.91 3.69 -1.50
C ARG A 162 5.38 4.73 -0.54
N LEU A 163 4.62 4.29 0.45
CA LEU A 163 3.97 5.13 1.44
C LEU A 163 4.49 4.82 2.83
N ARG A 164 4.60 5.84 3.65
CA ARG A 164 4.95 5.73 5.06
C ARG A 164 3.73 6.07 5.91
N LEU A 165 3.49 5.28 6.96
CA LEU A 165 2.45 5.55 7.94
C LEU A 165 3.08 5.57 9.33
N LEU A 166 3.09 6.75 9.96
CA LEU A 166 3.42 6.89 11.37
C LEU A 166 2.14 6.87 12.20
N ILE A 167 2.06 5.96 13.17
CA ILE A 167 0.95 5.87 14.10
C ILE A 167 1.46 6.18 15.50
N ILE A 168 0.88 7.17 16.15
CA ILE A 168 1.18 7.51 17.54
C ILE A 168 0.23 6.71 18.44
N GLY A 169 0.81 5.86 19.28
CA GLY A 169 0.12 4.97 20.20
C GLY A 169 0.11 3.51 19.75
N ALA A 170 0.54 2.60 20.63
CA ALA A 170 0.61 1.15 20.39
C ALA A 170 -0.62 0.40 20.96
N GLY A 171 -1.79 1.00 20.90
CA GLY A 171 -3.03 0.43 21.41
C GLY A 171 -3.70 -0.59 20.47
N GLN A 172 -4.85 -1.11 20.90
CA GLN A 172 -5.58 -2.14 20.15
C GLN A 172 -6.01 -1.68 18.75
N LEU A 173 -6.48 -0.44 18.60
CA LEU A 173 -6.84 0.11 17.29
C LEU A 173 -5.64 0.12 16.34
N THR A 174 -4.50 0.54 16.84
CA THR A 174 -3.24 0.58 16.09
C THR A 174 -2.83 -0.79 15.58
N HIS A 175 -3.07 -1.84 16.38
CA HIS A 175 -2.77 -3.22 15.97
C HIS A 175 -3.52 -3.61 14.67
N TYR A 176 -4.82 -3.34 14.61
CA TYR A 176 -5.61 -3.61 13.39
C TYR A 176 -5.22 -2.70 12.23
N LEU A 177 -5.06 -1.40 12.49
CA LEU A 177 -4.67 -0.44 11.45
C LEU A 177 -3.30 -0.80 10.84
N ALA A 178 -2.32 -1.14 11.67
CA ALA A 178 -0.99 -1.52 11.21
C ALA A 178 -1.02 -2.77 10.31
N GLN A 179 -1.75 -3.82 10.69
CA GLN A 179 -1.89 -5.02 9.86
C GLN A 179 -2.53 -4.74 8.50
N MET A 180 -3.59 -3.94 8.48
CA MET A 180 -4.27 -3.56 7.24
C MET A 180 -3.42 -2.64 6.37
N ALA A 181 -2.70 -1.69 6.97
CA ALA A 181 -1.81 -0.78 6.27
C ALA A 181 -0.61 -1.50 5.61
N LEU A 182 -0.04 -2.51 6.29
CA LEU A 182 0.99 -3.37 5.69
C LEU A 182 0.47 -4.09 4.45
N ALA A 183 -0.78 -4.58 4.48
CA ALA A 183 -1.41 -5.22 3.31
C ALA A 183 -1.68 -4.23 2.16
N CYS A 184 -1.79 -2.93 2.48
CA CYS A 184 -1.94 -1.81 1.53
C CYS A 184 -0.61 -1.16 1.15
N ASP A 185 0.53 -1.82 1.39
CA ASP A 185 1.88 -1.42 0.99
C ASP A 185 2.42 -0.17 1.70
N TYR A 186 1.99 0.07 2.94
CA TYR A 186 2.61 1.08 3.79
C TYR A 186 3.83 0.51 4.53
N ASN A 187 4.89 1.31 4.62
CA ASN A 187 5.91 1.14 5.66
C ASN A 187 5.35 1.75 6.96
N VAL A 188 5.13 0.90 7.97
CA VAL A 188 4.41 1.29 9.19
C VAL A 188 5.38 1.43 10.35
N THR A 189 5.44 2.63 10.90
CA THR A 189 6.16 2.94 12.14
C THR A 189 5.15 3.27 13.24
N ILE A 190 5.34 2.68 14.40
CA ILE A 190 4.56 2.92 15.61
C ILE A 190 5.43 3.69 16.58
N CYS A 191 4.91 4.78 17.13
CA CYS A 191 5.56 5.54 18.18
C CYS A 191 4.73 5.48 19.46
N ASP A 192 5.29 4.90 20.50
CA ASP A 192 4.69 4.96 21.84
C ASP A 192 5.80 4.93 22.90
N PRO A 193 6.01 6.04 23.64
CA PRO A 193 7.02 6.10 24.71
C PRO A 193 6.61 5.34 25.98
N ARG A 194 5.34 4.94 26.11
CA ARG A 194 4.81 4.25 27.27
C ARG A 194 5.16 2.77 27.23
N GLU A 195 5.91 2.29 28.21
CA GLU A 195 6.39 0.91 28.28
C GLU A 195 5.23 -0.10 28.26
N GLU A 196 4.16 0.17 29.02
CA GLU A 196 3.00 -0.71 29.16
C GLU A 196 2.25 -1.00 27.84
N TYR A 197 2.40 -0.14 26.82
CA TYR A 197 1.87 -0.34 25.47
C TYR A 197 2.92 -0.88 24.51
N ALA A 198 4.13 -0.35 24.61
CA ALA A 198 5.23 -0.68 23.69
C ALA A 198 5.74 -2.12 23.88
N ASP A 199 5.83 -2.61 25.13
CA ASP A 199 6.35 -3.95 25.44
C ASP A 199 5.47 -5.08 24.89
N GLY A 200 4.16 -4.84 24.76
CA GLY A 200 3.20 -5.79 24.19
C GLY A 200 3.09 -5.74 22.66
N TRP A 201 3.87 -4.92 21.97
CA TRP A 201 3.73 -4.76 20.52
C TRP A 201 4.33 -5.94 19.76
N LEU A 202 3.49 -6.67 18.99
CA LEU A 202 3.87 -7.91 18.32
C LEU A 202 3.44 -7.98 16.85
N VAL A 203 3.18 -6.83 16.18
CA VAL A 203 2.82 -6.85 14.74
C VAL A 203 4.07 -6.97 13.87
N PRO A 204 4.32 -8.13 13.24
CA PRO A 204 5.49 -8.31 12.40
C PRO A 204 5.44 -7.38 11.17
N GLY A 205 6.61 -6.89 10.75
CA GLY A 205 6.73 -6.01 9.59
C GLY A 205 6.51 -4.52 9.90
N THR A 206 6.32 -4.17 11.18
CA THR A 206 6.29 -2.78 11.64
C THR A 206 7.56 -2.43 12.41
N THR A 207 7.90 -1.15 12.45
CA THR A 207 8.96 -0.60 13.30
C THR A 207 8.33 0.05 14.52
N LEU A 208 8.74 -0.36 15.74
CA LEU A 208 8.34 0.31 16.97
C LEU A 208 9.45 1.25 17.42
N VAL A 209 9.12 2.49 17.73
CA VAL A 209 10.01 3.49 18.33
C VAL A 209 9.43 3.98 19.66
N ARG A 210 10.31 4.28 20.62
CA ARG A 210 9.94 4.69 21.98
C ARG A 210 10.34 6.12 22.31
N THR A 211 10.75 6.87 21.30
CA THR A 211 11.03 8.30 21.40
C THR A 211 9.77 9.11 21.63
N MET A 212 9.91 10.35 22.06
CA MET A 212 8.75 11.26 22.15
C MET A 212 8.14 11.48 20.75
N PRO A 213 6.81 11.64 20.66
CA PRO A 213 6.13 11.72 19.37
C PRO A 213 6.57 12.87 18.46
N ASP A 214 6.87 14.04 19.01
CA ASP A 214 7.42 15.20 18.30
C ASP A 214 8.81 14.90 17.73
N ASP A 215 9.72 14.37 18.55
CA ASP A 215 11.05 13.94 18.10
C ASP A 215 10.96 12.90 17.00
N THR A 216 10.05 11.92 17.13
CA THR A 216 9.80 10.89 16.12
C THR A 216 9.34 11.49 14.79
N VAL A 217 8.45 12.48 14.82
CA VAL A 217 7.99 13.18 13.61
C VAL A 217 9.13 13.92 12.94
N VAL A 218 9.93 14.65 13.71
CA VAL A 218 11.09 15.40 13.18
C VAL A 218 12.13 14.45 12.57
N GLU A 219 12.47 13.34 13.25
CA GLU A 219 13.43 12.36 12.76
C GLU A 219 12.94 11.64 11.50
N LEU A 220 11.63 11.33 11.43
CA LEU A 220 11.01 10.70 10.26
C LEU A 220 11.09 11.58 9.02
N ALA A 221 11.17 12.91 9.17
CA ALA A 221 11.15 13.91 8.10
C ALA A 221 10.01 13.61 7.09
N PRO A 222 8.73 13.83 7.47
CA PRO A 222 7.59 13.47 6.64
C PRO A 222 7.57 14.24 5.32
N ASP A 223 7.27 13.52 4.25
CA ASP A 223 7.15 14.02 2.88
C ASP A 223 5.74 13.79 2.31
N ALA A 224 5.53 14.13 1.05
CA ALA A 224 4.26 13.93 0.33
C ALA A 224 3.81 12.45 0.19
N ASN A 225 4.61 11.49 0.66
CA ASN A 225 4.26 10.06 0.72
C ASN A 225 4.03 9.58 2.17
N THR A 226 3.99 10.49 3.13
CA THR A 226 3.85 10.17 4.55
C THR A 226 2.47 10.53 5.07
N ALA A 227 1.84 9.59 5.77
CA ALA A 227 0.64 9.81 6.57
C ALA A 227 0.99 9.70 8.07
N ILE A 228 0.37 10.51 8.89
CA ILE A 228 0.55 10.52 10.36
C ILE A 228 -0.81 10.45 11.03
N VAL A 229 -0.97 9.50 11.97
CA VAL A 229 -2.24 9.31 12.67
C VAL A 229 -2.01 9.19 14.18
N ALA A 230 -2.60 10.11 14.96
CA ALA A 230 -2.53 10.13 16.41
C ALA A 230 -3.72 9.39 17.03
N LEU A 231 -3.45 8.29 17.76
CA LEU A 231 -4.45 7.32 18.26
C LEU A 231 -4.34 7.03 19.77
N THR A 232 -3.57 7.83 20.54
CA THR A 232 -3.41 7.53 21.98
C THR A 232 -4.58 7.97 22.82
N HIS A 233 -5.36 8.94 22.38
CA HIS A 233 -6.32 9.71 23.17
C HIS A 233 -5.69 10.60 24.28
N ASP A 234 -4.37 10.53 24.46
CA ASP A 234 -3.64 11.37 25.41
C ASP A 234 -3.18 12.65 24.71
N PRO A 235 -3.70 13.84 25.11
CA PRO A 235 -3.28 15.10 24.49
C PRO A 235 -1.77 15.37 24.59
N LYS A 236 -1.10 14.85 25.64
CA LYS A 236 0.34 15.07 25.83
C LYS A 236 1.18 14.37 24.76
N LEU A 237 0.67 13.28 24.19
CA LEU A 237 1.35 12.55 23.12
C LEU A 237 0.82 12.93 21.75
N ASP A 238 -0.52 12.95 21.60
CA ASP A 238 -1.16 13.27 20.33
C ASP A 238 -0.84 14.69 19.86
N ASP A 239 -0.98 15.69 20.75
CA ASP A 239 -0.83 17.11 20.38
C ASP A 239 0.66 17.44 20.08
N LEU A 240 1.64 16.82 20.78
CA LEU A 240 3.06 16.95 20.47
C LEU A 240 3.38 16.47 19.05
N ALA A 241 2.92 15.27 18.69
CA ALA A 241 3.10 14.76 17.33
C ALA A 241 2.44 15.67 16.28
N LEU A 242 1.21 16.13 16.56
CA LEU A 242 0.43 16.94 15.62
C LEU A 242 1.05 18.32 15.37
N MET A 243 1.69 18.92 16.38
CA MET A 243 2.40 20.20 16.23
C MET A 243 3.48 20.12 15.15
N GLU A 244 4.27 19.07 15.13
CA GLU A 244 5.33 18.87 14.13
C GLU A 244 4.77 18.31 12.80
N ALA A 245 3.81 17.37 12.88
CA ALA A 245 3.18 16.79 11.70
C ALA A 245 2.48 17.83 10.81
N LEU A 246 1.77 18.80 11.40
CA LEU A 246 1.04 19.84 10.66
C LEU A 246 1.96 20.88 9.99
N LYS A 247 3.21 20.98 10.40
CA LYS A 247 4.25 21.81 9.77
C LYS A 247 4.91 21.10 8.58
N SER A 248 4.76 19.78 8.49
CA SER A 248 5.43 18.94 7.50
C SER A 248 4.68 18.89 6.15
N ASP A 249 5.31 18.24 5.17
CA ASP A 249 4.73 17.97 3.85
C ASP A 249 3.93 16.65 3.81
N ALA A 250 3.56 16.07 4.96
CA ALA A 250 2.74 14.87 5.02
C ALA A 250 1.43 15.05 4.23
N PHE A 251 1.07 14.04 3.39
CA PHE A 251 -0.17 14.12 2.61
C PHE A 251 -1.42 13.96 3.48
N TYR A 252 -1.26 13.43 4.70
CA TYR A 252 -2.35 13.21 5.63
C TYR A 252 -1.86 13.34 7.07
N VAL A 253 -2.60 14.11 7.87
CA VAL A 253 -2.41 14.21 9.33
C VAL A 253 -3.77 14.06 9.99
N GLY A 254 -3.97 13.00 10.78
CA GLY A 254 -5.25 12.72 11.40
C GLY A 254 -5.16 12.41 12.90
N ALA A 255 -6.26 12.62 13.60
CA ALA A 255 -6.31 12.36 15.03
C ALA A 255 -7.64 11.79 15.49
N ILE A 256 -7.57 10.80 16.40
CA ILE A 256 -8.75 10.21 17.00
C ILE A 256 -9.41 11.19 18.00
N GLY A 257 -10.71 11.01 18.20
CA GLY A 257 -11.48 11.75 19.21
C GLY A 257 -12.84 12.20 18.68
N SER A 258 -13.73 12.63 19.58
CA SER A 258 -15.02 13.20 19.21
C SER A 258 -14.86 14.59 18.59
N GLN A 259 -15.88 15.09 17.90
CA GLN A 259 -15.90 16.47 17.39
C GLN A 259 -15.62 17.51 18.50
N LYS A 260 -16.15 17.29 19.71
CA LYS A 260 -15.89 18.16 20.87
C LYS A 260 -14.41 18.14 21.28
N ASN A 261 -13.78 16.95 21.25
CA ASN A 261 -12.37 16.82 21.57
C ASN A 261 -11.49 17.46 20.49
N GLN A 262 -11.89 17.36 19.22
CA GLN A 262 -11.17 18.02 18.11
C GLN A 262 -11.22 19.55 18.21
N ALA A 263 -12.35 20.14 18.60
CA ALA A 263 -12.43 21.59 18.83
C ALA A 263 -11.44 22.04 19.91
N LYS A 264 -11.44 21.37 21.07
CA LYS A 264 -10.47 21.66 22.15
C LYS A 264 -9.02 21.42 21.75
N ARG A 265 -8.75 20.39 20.93
CA ARG A 265 -7.42 20.11 20.40
C ARG A 265 -6.95 21.27 19.52
N LYS A 266 -7.79 21.75 18.62
CA LYS A 266 -7.45 22.91 17.77
C LYS A 266 -7.11 24.15 18.58
N GLU A 267 -7.86 24.44 19.65
CA GLU A 267 -7.57 25.53 20.57
C GLU A 267 -6.16 25.41 21.18
N ARG A 268 -5.81 24.22 21.71
CA ARG A 268 -4.47 23.98 22.28
C ARG A 268 -3.36 24.07 21.23
N LEU A 269 -3.58 23.52 20.01
CA LEU A 269 -2.58 23.58 18.94
C LEU A 269 -2.28 25.03 18.52
N VAL A 270 -3.29 25.93 18.54
CA VAL A 270 -3.08 27.36 18.31
C VAL A 270 -2.21 27.96 19.41
N GLU A 271 -2.44 27.63 20.68
CA GLU A 271 -1.62 28.09 21.81
C GLU A 271 -0.14 27.65 21.66
N PHE A 272 0.11 26.53 21.01
CA PHE A 272 1.45 26.04 20.69
C PHE A 272 2.01 26.52 19.33
N GLY A 273 1.35 27.54 18.72
CA GLY A 273 1.85 28.21 17.53
C GLY A 273 1.55 27.54 16.19
N VAL A 274 0.62 26.57 16.14
CA VAL A 274 0.11 26.01 14.88
C VAL A 274 -0.81 27.05 14.22
N THR A 275 -0.55 27.37 12.95
CA THR A 275 -1.33 28.40 12.24
C THR A 275 -2.70 27.90 11.80
N PRO A 276 -3.69 28.76 11.52
CA PRO A 276 -4.99 28.37 11.00
C PRO A 276 -4.88 27.54 9.71
N GLU A 277 -3.99 27.91 8.80
CA GLU A 277 -3.76 27.19 7.54
C GLU A 277 -3.21 25.77 7.77
N GLN A 278 -2.35 25.60 8.77
CA GLN A 278 -1.85 24.29 9.18
C GLN A 278 -2.97 23.44 9.79
N LEU A 279 -3.86 24.05 10.59
CA LEU A 279 -4.99 23.35 11.20
C LEU A 279 -6.02 22.84 10.18
N GLU A 280 -6.11 23.45 9.00
CA GLU A 280 -6.97 22.96 7.92
C GLU A 280 -6.52 21.57 7.39
N LYS A 281 -5.23 21.22 7.54
CA LYS A 281 -4.70 19.91 7.19
C LYS A 281 -5.10 18.80 8.18
N LEU A 282 -5.61 19.15 9.37
CA LEU A 282 -5.94 18.18 10.40
C LEU A 282 -7.28 17.50 10.14
N HIS A 283 -7.23 16.20 9.88
CA HIS A 283 -8.39 15.31 9.81
C HIS A 283 -8.80 14.86 11.21
N GLY A 284 -9.91 15.37 11.68
CA GLY A 284 -10.40 15.04 13.03
C GLY A 284 -11.91 15.24 13.18
N PRO A 285 -12.63 14.23 13.63
CA PRO A 285 -12.22 12.85 13.94
C PRO A 285 -11.66 12.09 12.73
N VAL A 286 -10.55 11.35 12.93
CA VAL A 286 -9.92 10.54 11.89
C VAL A 286 -10.85 9.45 11.39
N GLY A 287 -10.84 9.20 10.09
CA GLY A 287 -11.62 8.17 9.43
C GLY A 287 -12.94 8.66 8.84
N ILE A 288 -13.44 7.92 7.86
CA ILE A 288 -14.73 8.22 7.24
C ILE A 288 -15.88 7.95 8.21
N LYS A 289 -16.91 8.79 8.17
CA LYS A 289 -18.11 8.61 9.00
C LYS A 289 -19.01 7.51 8.43
N ASN A 290 -18.79 6.26 8.84
CA ASN A 290 -19.49 5.05 8.36
C ASN A 290 -20.24 4.29 9.46
N GLY A 291 -20.29 4.83 10.69
CA GLY A 291 -20.92 4.16 11.83
C GLY A 291 -20.03 3.20 12.60
N ALA A 292 -18.73 3.14 12.29
CA ALA A 292 -17.74 2.30 12.98
C ALA A 292 -17.73 2.55 14.50
N ARG A 293 -17.69 1.48 15.28
CA ARG A 293 -17.68 1.52 16.76
C ARG A 293 -16.57 0.66 17.36
N THR A 294 -16.21 -0.44 16.74
CA THR A 294 -15.16 -1.35 17.22
C THR A 294 -13.79 -0.96 16.66
N PRO A 295 -12.68 -1.29 17.35
CA PRO A 295 -11.34 -0.97 16.87
C PRO A 295 -11.06 -1.44 15.44
N PRO A 296 -11.41 -2.66 14.99
CA PRO A 296 -11.19 -3.06 13.60
C PRO A 296 -12.04 -2.26 12.59
N GLU A 297 -13.29 -1.91 12.91
CA GLU A 297 -14.14 -1.08 12.04
C GLU A 297 -13.59 0.34 11.90
N ILE A 298 -13.08 0.91 13.01
CA ILE A 298 -12.44 2.23 13.01
C ILE A 298 -11.15 2.16 12.18
N ALA A 299 -10.37 1.09 12.26
CA ALA A 299 -9.16 0.91 11.44
C ALA A 299 -9.50 0.90 9.94
N VAL A 300 -10.57 0.19 9.53
CA VAL A 300 -11.10 0.23 8.15
C VAL A 300 -11.48 1.64 7.74
N SER A 301 -12.18 2.37 8.63
CA SER A 301 -12.60 3.75 8.40
C SER A 301 -11.41 4.68 8.15
N ILE A 302 -10.37 4.58 8.97
CA ILE A 302 -9.13 5.36 8.83
C ILE A 302 -8.43 5.02 7.52
N LEU A 303 -8.26 3.73 7.21
CA LEU A 303 -7.57 3.30 6.00
C LEU A 303 -8.32 3.72 4.73
N ALA A 304 -9.65 3.72 4.75
CA ALA A 304 -10.46 4.22 3.65
C ALA A 304 -10.24 5.72 3.41
N GLU A 305 -10.14 6.52 4.48
CA GLU A 305 -9.83 7.96 4.37
C GLU A 305 -8.42 8.19 3.84
N LEU A 306 -7.41 7.49 4.37
CA LEU A 306 -6.03 7.53 3.88
C LEU A 306 -5.98 7.22 2.37
N THR A 307 -6.71 6.19 1.94
CA THR A 307 -6.77 5.78 0.53
C THR A 307 -7.40 6.87 -0.34
N ALA A 308 -8.49 7.47 0.09
CA ALA A 308 -9.16 8.56 -0.63
C ALA A 308 -8.24 9.77 -0.77
N GLN A 309 -7.59 10.20 0.29
CA GLN A 309 -6.67 11.34 0.29
C GLN A 309 -5.45 11.09 -0.62
N LYS A 310 -4.87 9.89 -0.55
CA LYS A 310 -3.75 9.49 -1.42
C LYS A 310 -4.06 9.67 -2.91
N TYR A 311 -5.29 9.37 -3.32
CA TYR A 311 -5.72 9.46 -4.71
C TYR A 311 -6.48 10.75 -5.05
N GLY A 312 -6.55 11.72 -4.13
CA GLY A 312 -7.22 13.01 -4.34
C GLY A 312 -8.74 12.92 -4.45
N TYR A 313 -9.34 11.85 -3.92
CA TYR A 313 -10.79 11.71 -3.88
C TYR A 313 -11.40 12.42 -2.68
N ARG A 314 -12.45 13.20 -2.91
CA ARG A 314 -13.27 13.76 -1.83
C ARG A 314 -14.20 12.66 -1.32
N ILE A 315 -14.21 12.48 0.00
CA ILE A 315 -15.17 11.59 0.64
C ILE A 315 -16.48 12.34 0.74
N PRO A 316 -17.58 11.83 0.15
CA PRO A 316 -18.89 12.47 0.27
C PRO A 316 -19.31 12.55 1.74
N THR A 317 -19.93 13.66 2.14
CA THR A 317 -20.56 13.73 3.46
C THR A 317 -21.59 12.61 3.56
N PRO A 318 -21.55 11.74 4.59
CA PRO A 318 -22.46 10.61 4.68
C PRO A 318 -23.92 11.08 4.63
N LEU A 319 -24.73 10.38 3.85
CA LEU A 319 -26.18 10.47 3.96
C LEU A 319 -26.57 10.08 5.39
N ALA A 320 -27.58 10.74 5.96
CA ALA A 320 -28.13 10.34 7.25
C ALA A 320 -28.53 8.86 7.18
N PRO A 321 -28.33 8.08 8.27
CA PRO A 321 -28.72 6.67 8.26
C PRO A 321 -30.19 6.55 7.88
N THR A 322 -30.48 5.66 6.92
CA THR A 322 -31.82 5.48 6.32
C THR A 322 -32.83 4.94 7.32
N THR A 323 -32.40 4.34 8.43
CA THR A 323 -33.22 3.96 9.60
C THR A 323 -32.33 3.94 10.84
N ALA A 324 -32.76 4.57 11.93
CA ALA A 324 -32.17 4.31 13.22
C ALA A 324 -32.41 2.82 13.57
N PRO A 325 -31.38 2.05 13.96
CA PRO A 325 -31.63 0.73 14.53
C PRO A 325 -32.57 0.92 15.73
N ALA A 326 -33.69 0.19 15.76
CA ALA A 326 -34.59 0.17 16.88
C ALA A 326 -33.77 -0.23 18.12
N GLU A 327 -33.73 0.61 19.13
CA GLU A 327 -33.16 0.24 20.42
C GLU A 327 -33.95 -0.99 20.92
N PRO A 328 -33.28 -2.07 21.35
CA PRO A 328 -34.00 -3.16 21.98
C PRO A 328 -34.61 -2.61 23.27
N GLY A 329 -35.90 -2.48 23.29
CA GLY A 329 -36.64 -2.04 24.45
C GLY A 329 -36.30 -2.93 25.64
N CYS A 330 -35.71 -2.34 26.66
CA CYS A 330 -35.57 -2.98 27.98
C CYS A 330 -36.96 -3.06 28.61
N SER A 331 -37.69 -4.17 28.37
CA SER A 331 -38.88 -4.50 29.14
C SER A 331 -38.43 -4.94 30.54
N MET A 332 -38.50 -4.02 31.49
CA MET A 332 -38.55 -4.40 32.90
C MET A 332 -39.88 -5.11 33.17
N GLN A 333 -39.83 -6.35 33.53
CA GLN A 333 -40.79 -7.02 34.39
C GLN A 333 -40.07 -7.52 35.67
#